data_8c7c2ed3fe5d2a555487aeaf5ed74412
#
_entry.id   8c7c2ed3fe5d2a555487aeaf5ed74412
#
_cell.length_a   1.000
_cell.length_b   1.000
_cell.length_c   1.000
_cell.angle_alpha   90.00
_cell.angle_beta   90.00
_cell.angle_gamma   90.00
#
_symmetry.space_group_name_H-M   'P 1'
#
loop_
_entity.id
_entity.type
_entity.pdbx_description
1 polymer ?
#
loop_
_entity_poly.entity_id
_entity_poly.type
_entity_poly.pdbx_seq_one_letter_code
_entity_poly.pdbx_strand_id
1 'polypeptide(L)'
;PLARARCRLAAAEIALVTRDLGGLERALGTARGALAAQGDWANAAHAGYLQARLLLLTGRLDQAEAVLETLDAAALPPASRPGCWLVAAGIAMRRIRAGDARAALDRAARAAHQPGIAALAAEVAQARAAFDAPAGRLIESGRETLLDLAGVEALLGADLLLVDACRNLLRGGATLVPLAGRPVLMALLRALAEAWPGDAPRETLLARAFRARHADESHRARLRVEIGRLREHLSPLAGIKATGRGFVLEPCGGRRIAVLAPPVEGDHAGLLALLADGEAWSSSALALALDVSPRSVQRGLKALERAGRVEWLGHGRARRWVARSVPGFPTGLLLPAPVPMR
;
A
#
# COMPACT_ATOMS: atom_id res chain seq x y z
N PRO A 1 16.29 -31.73 19.51
CA PRO A 1 15.50 -31.30 18.35
C PRO A 1 14.62 -30.10 18.72
N LEU A 2 13.81 -30.18 19.80
CA LEU A 2 12.84 -29.17 20.22
C LEU A 2 13.50 -27.83 20.58
N ALA A 3 14.53 -27.83 21.44
CA ALA A 3 15.26 -26.63 21.82
C ALA A 3 15.82 -25.89 20.60
N ARG A 4 16.36 -26.60 19.61
CA ARG A 4 16.85 -26.00 18.36
C ARG A 4 15.71 -25.35 17.56
N ALA A 5 14.53 -25.96 17.49
CA ALA A 5 13.37 -25.39 16.82
C ALA A 5 12.87 -24.10 17.50
N ARG A 6 12.83 -24.09 18.85
CA ARG A 6 12.50 -22.90 19.63
C ARG A 6 13.53 -21.77 19.45
N CYS A 7 14.84 -22.08 19.45
CA CYS A 7 15.87 -21.08 19.16
C CYS A 7 15.75 -20.50 17.75
N ARG A 8 15.41 -21.32 16.74
CA ARG A 8 15.17 -20.83 15.37
C ARG A 8 13.95 -19.93 15.29
N LEU A 9 12.89 -20.26 16.03
CA LEU A 9 11.71 -19.41 16.13
C LEU A 9 12.03 -18.05 16.74
N ALA A 10 12.74 -18.01 17.86
CA ALA A 10 13.18 -16.77 18.51
C ALA A 10 14.09 -15.93 17.58
N ALA A 11 15.04 -16.57 16.89
CA ALA A 11 15.89 -15.90 15.92
C ALA A 11 15.07 -15.31 14.75
N ALA A 12 14.04 -16.05 14.28
CA ALA A 12 13.15 -15.57 13.23
C ALA A 12 12.27 -14.40 13.68
N GLU A 13 11.83 -14.39 14.93
CA GLU A 13 11.10 -13.27 15.53
C GLU A 13 11.96 -12.00 15.59
N ILE A 14 13.21 -12.13 16.06
CA ILE A 14 14.16 -11.02 16.08
C ILE A 14 14.42 -10.50 14.66
N ALA A 15 14.63 -11.41 13.67
CA ALA A 15 14.84 -11.03 12.29
C ALA A 15 13.65 -10.27 11.70
N LEU A 16 12.42 -10.67 12.04
CA LEU A 16 11.22 -9.98 11.62
C LEU A 16 11.12 -8.56 12.21
N VAL A 17 11.39 -8.41 13.49
CA VAL A 17 11.41 -7.09 14.18
C VAL A 17 12.49 -6.20 13.60
N THR A 18 13.69 -6.72 13.38
CA THR A 18 14.81 -5.95 12.78
C THR A 18 14.73 -5.80 11.26
N ARG A 19 13.63 -6.22 10.64
CA ARG A 19 13.42 -6.16 9.17
C ARG A 19 14.55 -6.86 8.37
N ASP A 20 15.14 -7.91 8.91
CA ASP A 20 16.04 -8.81 8.20
C ASP A 20 15.21 -9.96 7.60
N LEU A 21 14.60 -9.70 6.44
CA LEU A 21 13.60 -10.60 5.84
C LEU A 21 14.21 -11.71 4.96
N GLY A 22 15.54 -11.70 4.77
CA GLY A 22 16.23 -12.65 3.92
C GLY A 22 16.11 -14.09 4.41
N GLY A 23 15.46 -14.99 3.64
CA GLY A 23 15.30 -16.39 4.00
C GLY A 23 14.36 -16.69 5.17
N LEU A 24 13.74 -15.65 5.75
CA LEU A 24 12.91 -15.75 6.97
C LEU A 24 11.69 -16.65 6.77
N GLU A 25 11.07 -16.63 5.60
CA GLU A 25 9.92 -17.47 5.29
C GLU A 25 10.25 -18.98 5.41
N ARG A 26 11.38 -19.38 4.85
CA ARG A 26 11.86 -20.77 4.95
C ARG A 26 12.19 -21.14 6.41
N ALA A 27 12.82 -20.21 7.14
CA ALA A 27 13.17 -20.43 8.54
C ALA A 27 11.91 -20.64 9.40
N LEU A 28 10.87 -19.82 9.23
CA LEU A 28 9.59 -19.93 9.93
C LEU A 28 8.85 -21.23 9.56
N GLY A 29 8.77 -21.57 8.27
CA GLY A 29 8.14 -22.81 7.82
C GLY A 29 8.83 -24.05 8.40
N THR A 30 10.17 -24.07 8.41
CA THR A 30 10.96 -25.18 9.00
C THR A 30 10.76 -25.27 10.50
N ALA A 31 10.77 -24.13 11.21
CA ALA A 31 10.54 -24.09 12.66
C ALA A 31 9.13 -24.57 13.02
N ARG A 32 8.11 -24.10 12.28
CA ARG A 32 6.69 -24.50 12.46
C ARG A 32 6.52 -26.01 12.32
N GLY A 33 7.03 -26.60 11.24
CA GLY A 33 6.94 -28.05 11.02
C GLY A 33 7.66 -28.87 12.09
N ALA A 34 8.86 -28.44 12.51
CA ALA A 34 9.63 -29.12 13.54
C ALA A 34 8.96 -29.04 14.93
N LEU A 35 8.35 -27.91 15.28
CA LEU A 35 7.60 -27.71 16.53
C LEU A 35 6.32 -28.56 16.55
N ALA A 36 5.56 -28.56 15.48
CA ALA A 36 4.36 -29.38 15.34
C ALA A 36 4.67 -30.89 15.44
N ALA A 37 5.73 -31.35 14.79
CA ALA A 37 6.18 -32.75 14.87
C ALA A 37 6.62 -33.20 16.26
N GLN A 38 6.94 -32.25 17.15
CA GLN A 38 7.32 -32.49 18.56
C GLN A 38 6.15 -32.21 19.54
N GLY A 39 4.93 -31.93 19.03
CA GLY A 39 3.77 -31.63 19.87
C GLY A 39 3.79 -30.25 20.52
N ASP A 40 4.69 -29.35 20.13
CA ASP A 40 4.77 -28.00 20.65
C ASP A 40 3.84 -27.06 19.87
N TRP A 41 2.54 -27.29 20.02
CA TRP A 41 1.49 -26.61 19.23
C TRP A 41 1.43 -25.11 19.47
N ALA A 42 1.71 -24.65 20.70
CA ALA A 42 1.71 -23.23 21.01
C ALA A 42 2.80 -22.47 20.24
N ASN A 43 4.02 -23.00 20.22
CA ASN A 43 5.12 -22.41 19.45
C ASN A 43 4.95 -22.63 17.93
N ALA A 44 4.33 -23.71 17.50
CA ALA A 44 3.98 -23.93 16.09
C ALA A 44 2.93 -22.89 15.62
N ALA A 45 1.91 -22.60 16.44
CA ALA A 45 0.94 -21.54 16.16
C ALA A 45 1.60 -20.15 16.15
N HIS A 46 2.51 -19.88 17.10
CA HIS A 46 3.28 -18.62 17.11
C HIS A 46 4.15 -18.47 15.84
N ALA A 47 4.80 -19.52 15.36
CA ALA A 47 5.53 -19.51 14.10
C ALA A 47 4.61 -19.20 12.90
N GLY A 48 3.39 -19.75 12.89
CA GLY A 48 2.37 -19.43 11.89
C GLY A 48 1.94 -17.97 11.92
N TYR A 49 1.73 -17.40 13.11
CA TYR A 49 1.45 -15.98 13.27
C TYR A 49 2.58 -15.10 12.71
N LEU A 50 3.85 -15.40 13.03
CA LEU A 50 4.98 -14.67 12.48
C LEU A 50 5.10 -14.81 10.97
N GLN A 51 4.75 -15.98 10.42
CA GLN A 51 4.67 -16.20 8.97
C GLN A 51 3.59 -15.31 8.33
N ALA A 52 2.39 -15.25 8.91
CA ALA A 52 1.33 -14.36 8.42
C ALA A 52 1.75 -12.88 8.49
N ARG A 53 2.44 -12.47 9.57
CA ARG A 53 2.99 -11.11 9.71
C ARG A 53 4.04 -10.79 8.63
N LEU A 54 4.93 -11.72 8.31
CA LEU A 54 5.91 -11.59 7.22
C LEU A 54 5.22 -11.45 5.86
N LEU A 55 4.22 -12.28 5.59
CA LEU A 55 3.46 -12.27 4.34
C LEU A 55 2.68 -10.96 4.17
N LEU A 56 2.05 -10.46 5.25
CA LEU A 56 1.43 -9.14 5.25
C LEU A 56 2.46 -8.03 4.94
N LEU A 57 3.62 -8.08 5.59
CA LEU A 57 4.69 -7.09 5.41
C LEU A 57 5.22 -7.06 3.97
N THR A 58 5.30 -8.22 3.33
CA THR A 58 5.75 -8.36 1.94
C THR A 58 4.63 -8.25 0.90
N GLY A 59 3.41 -7.86 1.29
CA GLY A 59 2.28 -7.64 0.38
C GLY A 59 1.58 -8.90 -0.14
N ARG A 60 1.95 -10.09 0.33
CA ARG A 60 1.39 -11.39 -0.09
C ARG A 60 0.11 -11.68 0.69
N LEU A 61 -0.93 -10.88 0.44
CA LEU A 61 -2.15 -10.85 1.26
C LEU A 61 -2.93 -12.16 1.24
N ASP A 62 -3.08 -12.81 0.06
CA ASP A 62 -3.83 -14.07 -0.06
C ASP A 62 -3.19 -15.17 0.77
N GLN A 63 -1.86 -15.24 0.76
CA GLN A 63 -1.11 -16.22 1.54
C GLN A 63 -1.14 -15.90 3.04
N ALA A 64 -1.09 -14.60 3.41
CA ALA A 64 -1.22 -14.19 4.80
C ALA A 64 -2.58 -14.57 5.37
N GLU A 65 -3.65 -14.35 4.61
CA GLU A 65 -5.03 -14.70 4.98
C GLU A 65 -5.18 -16.23 5.12
N ALA A 66 -4.70 -17.01 4.14
CA ALA A 66 -4.71 -18.46 4.19
C ALA A 66 -3.96 -19.03 5.41
N VAL A 67 -2.82 -18.43 5.77
CA VAL A 67 -2.10 -18.85 7.00
C VAL A 67 -2.93 -18.53 8.25
N LEU A 68 -3.55 -17.34 8.34
CA LEU A 68 -4.38 -16.97 9.49
C LEU A 68 -5.59 -17.86 9.66
N GLU A 69 -6.24 -18.29 8.57
CA GLU A 69 -7.38 -19.21 8.59
C GLU A 69 -7.04 -20.57 9.20
N THR A 70 -5.78 -20.99 9.12
CA THR A 70 -5.30 -22.24 9.74
C THR A 70 -4.94 -22.09 11.21
N LEU A 71 -4.93 -20.88 11.76
CA LEU A 71 -4.51 -20.62 13.13
C LEU A 71 -5.70 -20.56 14.09
N ASP A 72 -5.64 -21.36 15.12
CA ASP A 72 -6.49 -21.14 16.30
C ASP A 72 -5.84 -20.06 17.19
N ALA A 73 -6.49 -18.90 17.28
CA ALA A 73 -6.01 -17.82 18.13
C ALA A 73 -5.99 -18.21 19.62
N ALA A 74 -6.80 -19.18 20.05
CA ALA A 74 -6.79 -19.68 21.41
C ALA A 74 -5.53 -20.52 21.74
N ALA A 75 -4.97 -21.20 20.73
CA ALA A 75 -3.73 -21.96 20.86
C ALA A 75 -2.48 -21.06 20.97
N LEU A 76 -2.57 -19.78 20.57
CA LEU A 76 -1.47 -18.85 20.67
C LEU A 76 -1.15 -18.49 22.12
N PRO A 77 0.15 -18.29 22.45
CA PRO A 77 0.53 -17.67 23.72
C PRO A 77 -0.24 -16.35 23.92
N PRO A 78 -0.70 -16.03 25.14
CA PRO A 78 -1.51 -14.83 25.39
C PRO A 78 -0.89 -13.54 24.87
N ALA A 79 0.43 -13.38 24.98
CA ALA A 79 1.17 -12.22 24.47
C ALA A 79 1.17 -12.11 22.92
N SER A 80 0.94 -13.21 22.20
CA SER A 80 0.93 -13.24 20.73
C SER A 80 -0.46 -13.00 20.12
N ARG A 81 -1.52 -13.17 20.90
CA ARG A 81 -2.92 -13.03 20.43
C ARG A 81 -3.24 -11.63 19.89
N PRO A 82 -2.82 -10.52 20.56
CA PRO A 82 -3.01 -9.19 20.02
C PRO A 82 -2.38 -9.03 18.64
N GLY A 83 -1.12 -9.46 18.48
CA GLY A 83 -0.40 -9.41 17.21
C GLY A 83 -1.08 -10.19 16.09
N CYS A 84 -1.67 -11.34 16.38
CA CYS A 84 -2.44 -12.11 15.40
C CYS A 84 -3.65 -11.30 14.87
N TRP A 85 -4.41 -10.65 15.76
CA TRP A 85 -5.52 -9.78 15.36
C TRP A 85 -5.06 -8.51 14.65
N LEU A 86 -3.87 -7.98 14.99
CA LEU A 86 -3.26 -6.86 14.25
C LEU A 86 -2.89 -7.25 12.83
N VAL A 87 -2.42 -8.48 12.60
CA VAL A 87 -2.17 -8.99 11.24
C VAL A 87 -3.49 -9.10 10.46
N ALA A 88 -4.55 -9.63 11.08
CA ALA A 88 -5.88 -9.67 10.46
C ALA A 88 -6.40 -8.27 10.12
N ALA A 89 -6.25 -7.29 11.03
CA ALA A 89 -6.58 -5.91 10.77
C ALA A 89 -5.77 -5.33 9.60
N GLY A 90 -4.47 -5.55 9.56
CA GLY A 90 -3.60 -5.09 8.50
C GLY A 90 -3.96 -5.66 7.12
N ILE A 91 -4.36 -6.94 7.05
CA ILE A 91 -4.87 -7.56 5.81
C ILE A 91 -6.17 -6.88 5.39
N ALA A 92 -7.13 -6.72 6.31
CA ALA A 92 -8.41 -6.09 6.02
C ALA A 92 -8.24 -4.63 5.56
N MET A 93 -7.35 -3.85 6.21
CA MET A 93 -7.02 -2.49 5.80
C MET A 93 -6.44 -2.44 4.38
N ARG A 94 -5.50 -3.31 4.04
CA ARG A 94 -4.91 -3.36 2.68
C ARG A 94 -5.90 -3.82 1.62
N ARG A 95 -6.91 -4.60 1.99
CA ARG A 95 -8.02 -4.99 1.11
C ARG A 95 -9.15 -3.96 1.08
N ILE A 96 -9.02 -2.88 1.84
CA ILE A 96 -10.03 -1.83 1.98
C ILE A 96 -11.36 -2.42 2.44
N ARG A 97 -11.30 -3.23 3.50
CA ARG A 97 -12.44 -3.80 4.22
C ARG A 97 -12.50 -3.16 5.62
N ALA A 98 -13.09 -1.96 5.70
CA ALA A 98 -13.06 -1.13 6.92
C ALA A 98 -13.78 -1.79 8.11
N GLY A 99 -14.91 -2.46 7.85
CA GLY A 99 -15.66 -3.19 8.86
C GLY A 99 -14.84 -4.32 9.49
N ASP A 100 -14.20 -5.15 8.66
CA ASP A 100 -13.35 -6.26 9.11
C ASP A 100 -12.13 -5.75 9.87
N ALA A 101 -11.49 -4.67 9.39
CA ALA A 101 -10.35 -4.05 10.05
C ALA A 101 -10.73 -3.56 11.45
N ARG A 102 -11.84 -2.87 11.59
CA ARG A 102 -12.35 -2.40 12.90
C ARG A 102 -12.61 -3.54 13.84
N ALA A 103 -13.32 -4.58 13.37
CA ALA A 103 -13.62 -5.77 14.19
C ALA A 103 -12.33 -6.48 14.66
N ALA A 104 -11.32 -6.59 13.81
CA ALA A 104 -10.02 -7.17 14.16
C ALA A 104 -9.26 -6.31 15.19
N LEU A 105 -9.25 -4.98 15.03
CA LEU A 105 -8.66 -4.05 15.99
C LEU A 105 -9.34 -4.12 17.37
N ASP A 106 -10.66 -4.27 17.41
CA ASP A 106 -11.39 -4.45 18.67
C ASP A 106 -11.04 -5.76 19.36
N ARG A 107 -10.83 -6.85 18.59
CA ARG A 107 -10.34 -8.12 19.13
C ARG A 107 -8.91 -7.99 19.64
N ALA A 108 -8.03 -7.29 18.91
CA ALA A 108 -6.66 -7.01 19.34
C ALA A 108 -6.65 -6.25 20.67
N ALA A 109 -7.46 -5.20 20.80
CA ALA A 109 -7.56 -4.41 22.01
C ALA A 109 -7.99 -5.28 23.22
N ARG A 110 -9.04 -6.08 23.08
CA ARG A 110 -9.47 -7.01 24.14
C ARG A 110 -8.38 -8.00 24.54
N ALA A 111 -7.67 -8.55 23.53
CA ALA A 111 -6.58 -9.50 23.78
C ALA A 111 -5.35 -8.85 24.44
N ALA A 112 -5.07 -7.57 24.19
CA ALA A 112 -3.96 -6.84 24.78
C ALA A 112 -4.16 -6.50 26.27
N HIS A 113 -5.41 -6.38 26.70
CA HIS A 113 -5.71 -6.11 28.12
C HIS A 113 -5.42 -7.31 29.04
N GLN A 114 -5.55 -8.55 28.54
CA GLN A 114 -5.40 -9.76 29.36
C GLN A 114 -4.00 -9.98 29.93
N PRO A 115 -2.88 -9.81 29.16
CA PRO A 115 -1.53 -10.02 29.68
C PRO A 115 -1.01 -8.85 30.52
N GLY A 116 -1.68 -7.70 30.55
CA GLY A 116 -1.23 -6.51 31.28
C GLY A 116 0.10 -5.90 30.78
N ILE A 117 0.48 -6.17 29.53
CA ILE A 117 1.74 -5.71 28.94
C ILE A 117 1.48 -4.39 28.20
N ALA A 118 2.01 -3.28 28.77
CA ALA A 118 1.80 -1.93 28.22
C ALA A 118 2.25 -1.78 26.75
N ALA A 119 3.31 -2.46 26.35
CA ALA A 119 3.80 -2.43 24.98
C ALA A 119 2.79 -2.98 23.97
N LEU A 120 2.02 -4.03 24.31
CA LEU A 120 0.98 -4.59 23.44
C LEU A 120 -0.20 -3.62 23.29
N ALA A 121 -0.58 -2.95 24.38
CA ALA A 121 -1.63 -1.92 24.31
C ALA A 121 -1.19 -0.73 23.43
N ALA A 122 0.08 -0.33 23.52
CA ALA A 122 0.65 0.74 22.68
C ALA A 122 0.67 0.35 21.19
N GLU A 123 1.04 -0.91 20.87
CA GLU A 123 1.02 -1.42 19.49
C GLU A 123 -0.42 -1.40 18.90
N VAL A 124 -1.41 -1.81 19.68
CA VAL A 124 -2.82 -1.74 19.28
C VAL A 124 -3.29 -0.29 19.10
N ALA A 125 -2.91 0.62 20.02
CA ALA A 125 -3.26 2.04 19.91
C ALA A 125 -2.64 2.67 18.66
N GLN A 126 -1.39 2.33 18.32
CA GLN A 126 -0.74 2.79 17.09
C GLN A 126 -1.45 2.25 15.83
N ALA A 127 -1.84 0.98 15.82
CA ALA A 127 -2.57 0.39 14.70
C ALA A 127 -3.97 1.03 14.53
N ARG A 128 -4.63 1.39 15.63
CA ARG A 128 -5.91 2.10 15.60
C ARG A 128 -5.74 3.52 15.06
N ALA A 129 -4.72 4.25 15.51
CA ALA A 129 -4.40 5.57 14.96
C ALA A 129 -4.11 5.52 13.45
N ALA A 130 -3.46 4.45 12.98
CA ALA A 130 -3.23 4.21 11.57
C ALA A 130 -4.54 3.93 10.80
N PHE A 131 -5.49 3.20 11.39
CA PHE A 131 -6.80 2.94 10.81
C PHE A 131 -7.67 4.21 10.72
N ASP A 132 -7.59 5.08 11.73
CA ASP A 132 -8.38 6.33 11.82
C ASP A 132 -7.77 7.47 10.97
N ALA A 133 -6.55 7.31 10.49
CA ALA A 133 -5.88 8.29 9.65
C ALA A 133 -6.49 8.33 8.24
N PRO A 134 -6.37 9.48 7.52
CA PRO A 134 -6.81 9.58 6.14
C PRO A 134 -6.17 8.50 5.25
N ALA A 135 -6.99 7.70 4.59
CA ALA A 135 -6.60 6.60 3.72
C ALA A 135 -6.48 7.03 2.25
N GLY A 136 -7.15 8.10 1.86
CA GLY A 136 -7.13 8.63 0.52
C GLY A 136 -7.60 10.07 0.45
N ARG A 137 -7.47 10.64 -0.74
CA ARG A 137 -7.94 11.97 -1.08
C ARG A 137 -8.82 11.87 -2.32
N LEU A 138 -10.07 12.23 -2.18
CA LEU A 138 -11.04 12.33 -3.27
C LEU A 138 -10.90 13.70 -3.92
N ILE A 139 -10.74 13.73 -5.23
CA ILE A 139 -10.78 14.96 -6.04
C ILE A 139 -11.95 14.82 -7.01
N GLU A 140 -12.95 15.69 -6.85
CA GLU A 140 -14.16 15.73 -7.68
C GLU A 140 -14.56 17.17 -7.96
N SER A 141 -14.69 17.53 -9.23
CA SER A 141 -15.10 18.88 -9.66
C SER A 141 -14.29 20.02 -9.01
N GLY A 142 -12.97 19.83 -8.91
CA GLY A 142 -12.05 20.80 -8.32
C GLY A 142 -12.06 20.88 -6.79
N ARG A 143 -12.85 20.05 -6.11
CA ARG A 143 -12.85 19.93 -4.64
C ARG A 143 -12.02 18.75 -4.20
N GLU A 144 -11.26 18.93 -3.11
CA GLU A 144 -10.50 17.88 -2.48
C GLU A 144 -11.08 17.56 -1.09
N THR A 145 -11.27 16.28 -0.80
CA THR A 145 -11.77 15.78 0.48
C THR A 145 -10.93 14.61 0.94
N LEU A 146 -10.47 14.63 2.18
CA LEU A 146 -9.80 13.49 2.79
C LEU A 146 -10.83 12.41 3.13
N LEU A 147 -10.51 11.16 2.80
CA LEU A 147 -11.32 9.99 3.10
C LEU A 147 -10.57 9.10 4.08
N ASP A 148 -11.30 8.59 5.08
CA ASP A 148 -10.88 7.44 5.87
C ASP A 148 -11.02 6.13 5.05
N LEU A 149 -10.67 4.99 5.65
CA LEU A 149 -10.74 3.71 4.98
C LEU A 149 -12.18 3.34 4.55
N ALA A 150 -13.18 3.69 5.37
CA ALA A 150 -14.59 3.41 5.06
C ALA A 150 -15.08 4.30 3.89
N GLY A 151 -14.65 5.55 3.84
CA GLY A 151 -14.93 6.44 2.72
C GLY A 151 -14.30 5.95 1.41
N VAL A 152 -13.08 5.41 1.46
CA VAL A 152 -12.45 4.78 0.28
C VAL A 152 -13.20 3.51 -0.13
N GLU A 153 -13.62 2.66 0.83
CA GLU A 153 -14.42 1.46 0.54
C GLU A 153 -15.74 1.82 -0.14
N ALA A 154 -16.46 2.79 0.39
CA ALA A 154 -17.71 3.30 -0.19
C ALA A 154 -17.51 3.87 -1.59
N LEU A 155 -16.43 4.64 -1.81
CA LEU A 155 -16.09 5.20 -3.12
C LEU A 155 -15.82 4.11 -4.17
N LEU A 156 -15.15 3.02 -3.78
CA LEU A 156 -14.87 1.88 -4.67
C LEU A 156 -16.14 1.10 -5.06
N GLY A 157 -17.20 1.16 -4.27
CA GLY A 157 -18.51 0.59 -4.55
C GLY A 157 -19.48 1.52 -5.29
N ALA A 158 -19.14 2.79 -5.48
CA ALA A 158 -20.01 3.79 -6.07
C ALA A 158 -20.09 3.64 -7.62
N ASP A 159 -21.26 3.98 -8.19
CA ASP A 159 -21.43 4.02 -9.64
C ASP A 159 -20.91 5.35 -10.23
N LEU A 160 -19.61 5.36 -10.46
CA LEU A 160 -18.89 6.48 -11.06
C LEU A 160 -17.69 5.99 -11.87
N LEU A 161 -17.10 6.88 -12.65
CA LEU A 161 -15.83 6.64 -13.32
C LEU A 161 -14.70 7.09 -12.41
N LEU A 162 -14.01 6.13 -11.78
CA LEU A 162 -12.96 6.38 -10.80
C LEU A 162 -11.58 6.26 -11.42
N VAL A 163 -10.83 7.35 -11.42
CA VAL A 163 -9.39 7.35 -11.69
C VAL A 163 -8.66 7.03 -10.39
N ASP A 164 -8.26 5.79 -10.20
CA ASP A 164 -7.51 5.34 -9.04
C ASP A 164 -6.01 5.60 -9.25
N ALA A 165 -5.54 6.76 -8.78
CA ALA A 165 -4.13 7.14 -8.86
C ALA A 165 -3.24 6.39 -7.85
N CYS A 166 -3.84 5.72 -6.86
CA CYS A 166 -3.11 4.87 -5.91
C CYS A 166 -2.69 3.55 -6.57
N ARG A 167 -3.55 2.99 -7.45
CA ARG A 167 -3.34 1.71 -8.13
C ARG A 167 -3.01 1.84 -9.62
N ASN A 168 -2.97 3.07 -10.14
CA ASN A 168 -2.74 3.37 -11.56
C ASN A 168 -3.72 2.64 -12.48
N LEU A 169 -5.01 2.79 -12.24
CA LEU A 169 -6.07 2.23 -13.06
C LEU A 169 -7.28 3.16 -13.18
N LEU A 170 -8.09 2.91 -14.20
CA LEU A 170 -9.43 3.48 -14.33
C LEU A 170 -10.46 2.39 -14.02
N ARG A 171 -11.47 2.72 -13.21
CA ARG A 171 -12.58 1.84 -12.85
C ARG A 171 -13.90 2.46 -13.31
N GLY A 172 -14.76 1.63 -13.91
CA GLY A 172 -16.15 1.97 -14.20
C GLY A 172 -17.04 0.75 -13.98
N GLY A 173 -17.71 0.69 -12.83
CA GLY A 173 -18.43 -0.51 -12.40
C GLY A 173 -17.49 -1.71 -12.26
N ALA A 174 -17.79 -2.82 -12.95
CA ALA A 174 -16.96 -4.04 -12.94
C ALA A 174 -15.74 -3.95 -13.88
N THR A 175 -15.70 -2.97 -14.77
CA THR A 175 -14.61 -2.83 -15.76
C THR A 175 -13.42 -2.11 -15.15
N LEU A 176 -12.23 -2.70 -15.30
CA LEU A 176 -10.96 -2.15 -14.88
C LEU A 176 -10.03 -1.98 -16.08
N VAL A 177 -9.45 -0.80 -16.23
CA VAL A 177 -8.44 -0.51 -17.25
C VAL A 177 -7.11 -0.22 -16.56
N PRO A 178 -6.17 -1.17 -16.51
CA PRO A 178 -4.89 -0.99 -15.86
C PRO A 178 -3.99 -0.07 -16.69
N LEU A 179 -3.36 0.89 -16.01
CA LEU A 179 -2.37 1.82 -16.57
C LEU A 179 -1.01 1.70 -15.85
N ALA A 180 -0.83 0.64 -15.05
CA ALA A 180 0.46 0.31 -14.45
C ALA A 180 1.54 0.17 -15.54
N GLY A 181 2.73 0.75 -15.29
CA GLY A 181 3.80 0.79 -16.30
C GLY A 181 3.62 1.84 -17.41
N ARG A 182 2.53 2.62 -17.41
CA ARG A 182 2.23 3.69 -18.39
C ARG A 182 2.09 5.06 -17.72
N PRO A 183 3.15 5.60 -17.12
CA PRO A 183 3.05 6.80 -16.28
C PRO A 183 2.58 8.04 -17.05
N VAL A 184 2.89 8.15 -18.33
CA VAL A 184 2.43 9.28 -19.17
C VAL A 184 0.92 9.22 -19.38
N LEU A 185 0.37 8.05 -19.72
CA LEU A 185 -1.07 7.88 -19.89
C LEU A 185 -1.83 8.12 -18.58
N MET A 186 -1.29 7.62 -17.46
CA MET A 186 -1.89 7.85 -16.14
C MET A 186 -1.88 9.33 -15.75
N ALA A 187 -0.79 10.05 -16.01
CA ALA A 187 -0.70 11.48 -15.74
C ALA A 187 -1.69 12.30 -16.59
N LEU A 188 -1.86 11.94 -17.87
CA LEU A 188 -2.84 12.56 -18.76
C LEU A 188 -4.28 12.28 -18.30
N LEU A 189 -4.60 11.02 -18.00
CA LEU A 189 -5.92 10.63 -17.51
C LEU A 189 -6.28 11.37 -16.23
N ARG A 190 -5.35 11.42 -15.29
CA ARG A 190 -5.53 12.11 -14.02
C ARG A 190 -5.78 13.62 -14.24
N ALA A 191 -4.98 14.28 -15.08
CA ALA A 191 -5.16 15.70 -15.36
C ALA A 191 -6.50 16.02 -16.05
N LEU A 192 -6.97 15.13 -16.95
CA LEU A 192 -8.28 15.25 -17.57
C LEU A 192 -9.42 15.06 -16.56
N ALA A 193 -9.29 14.09 -15.67
CA ALA A 193 -10.30 13.80 -14.66
C ALA A 193 -10.38 14.90 -13.59
N GLU A 194 -9.25 15.45 -13.14
CA GLU A 194 -9.19 16.57 -12.19
C GLU A 194 -9.81 17.86 -12.77
N ALA A 195 -9.75 18.05 -14.10
CA ALA A 195 -10.34 19.20 -14.77
C ALA A 195 -11.84 19.03 -15.06
N TRP A 196 -12.37 17.80 -15.00
CA TRP A 196 -13.77 17.51 -15.29
C TRP A 196 -14.73 18.25 -14.33
N PRO A 197 -15.89 18.81 -14.82
CA PRO A 197 -16.49 18.67 -16.17
C PRO A 197 -15.89 19.63 -17.21
N GLY A 198 -14.92 20.47 -16.86
CA GLY A 198 -14.23 21.35 -17.78
C GLY A 198 -13.18 20.65 -18.63
N ASP A 199 -12.55 21.40 -19.53
CA ASP A 199 -11.44 20.92 -20.33
C ASP A 199 -10.07 21.13 -19.61
N ALA A 200 -9.16 20.19 -19.82
CA ALA A 200 -7.77 20.33 -19.41
C ALA A 200 -6.97 21.07 -20.48
N PRO A 201 -6.37 22.24 -20.18
CA PRO A 201 -5.54 22.99 -21.12
C PRO A 201 -4.35 22.16 -21.62
N ARG A 202 -3.95 22.37 -22.89
CA ARG A 202 -2.78 21.65 -23.50
C ARG A 202 -1.52 21.84 -22.68
N GLU A 203 -1.28 23.04 -22.17
CA GLU A 203 -0.09 23.34 -21.37
C GLU A 203 -0.08 22.57 -20.05
N THR A 204 -1.23 22.45 -19.36
CA THR A 204 -1.37 21.64 -18.15
C THR A 204 -1.08 20.17 -18.45
N LEU A 205 -1.62 19.63 -19.54
CA LEU A 205 -1.38 18.24 -19.94
C LEU A 205 0.10 17.99 -20.27
N LEU A 206 0.73 18.92 -20.98
CA LEU A 206 2.17 18.86 -21.30
C LEU A 206 3.05 18.92 -20.04
N ALA A 207 2.75 19.82 -19.13
CA ALA A 207 3.49 19.95 -17.87
C ALA A 207 3.35 18.68 -17.01
N ARG A 208 2.14 18.14 -16.87
CA ARG A 208 1.87 16.95 -16.06
C ARG A 208 2.46 15.67 -16.66
N ALA A 209 2.34 15.48 -17.98
CA ALA A 209 2.75 14.25 -18.66
C ALA A 209 4.26 14.18 -18.93
N PHE A 210 4.89 15.31 -19.27
CA PHE A 210 6.29 15.34 -19.75
C PHE A 210 7.24 16.13 -18.83
N ARG A 211 6.72 16.72 -17.74
CA ARG A 211 7.48 17.61 -16.83
C ARG A 211 8.18 18.76 -17.60
N ALA A 212 7.63 19.11 -18.77
CA ALA A 212 8.20 20.16 -19.63
C ALA A 212 7.84 21.55 -19.08
N ARG A 213 8.87 22.36 -18.78
CA ARG A 213 8.67 23.76 -18.37
C ARG A 213 8.31 24.67 -19.55
N HIS A 214 8.76 24.30 -20.76
CA HIS A 214 8.45 24.99 -22.02
C HIS A 214 8.01 23.94 -23.04
N ALA A 215 6.83 24.14 -23.62
CA ALA A 215 6.28 23.28 -24.64
C ALA A 215 6.70 23.74 -26.03
N ASP A 216 7.45 22.92 -26.75
CA ASP A 216 7.76 23.10 -28.17
C ASP A 216 6.79 22.27 -29.06
N GLU A 217 6.95 22.37 -30.39
CA GLU A 217 6.10 21.65 -31.34
C GLU A 217 6.27 20.12 -31.24
N SER A 218 7.46 19.64 -30.87
CA SER A 218 7.73 18.21 -30.63
C SER A 218 6.89 17.68 -29.46
N HIS A 219 6.81 18.44 -28.38
CA HIS A 219 5.98 18.08 -27.24
C HIS A 219 4.49 18.07 -27.58
N ARG A 220 4.03 19.01 -28.43
CA ARG A 220 2.63 19.05 -28.92
C ARG A 220 2.29 17.86 -29.82
N ALA A 221 3.20 17.48 -30.71
CA ALA A 221 3.03 16.29 -31.55
C ALA A 221 2.96 15.02 -30.69
N ARG A 222 3.87 14.90 -29.72
CA ARG A 222 3.86 13.77 -28.77
C ARG A 222 2.58 13.71 -27.95
N LEU A 223 2.07 14.85 -27.48
CA LEU A 223 0.79 14.88 -26.76
C LEU A 223 -0.36 14.31 -27.59
N ARG A 224 -0.44 14.66 -28.89
CA ARG A 224 -1.48 14.11 -29.79
C ARG A 224 -1.41 12.59 -29.89
N VAL A 225 -0.19 12.04 -29.99
CA VAL A 225 0.03 10.58 -30.03
C VAL A 225 -0.40 9.92 -28.72
N GLU A 226 0.02 10.47 -27.58
CA GLU A 226 -0.31 9.88 -26.28
C GLU A 226 -1.83 10.00 -25.95
N ILE A 227 -2.50 11.07 -26.38
CA ILE A 227 -3.97 11.20 -26.30
C ILE A 227 -4.65 10.16 -27.19
N GLY A 228 -4.12 9.87 -28.38
CA GLY A 228 -4.62 8.79 -29.26
C GLY A 228 -4.55 7.44 -28.54
N ARG A 229 -3.40 7.10 -27.99
CA ARG A 229 -3.20 5.86 -27.21
C ARG A 229 -4.12 5.79 -25.99
N LEU A 230 -4.27 6.92 -25.28
CA LEU A 230 -5.17 6.96 -24.12
C LEU A 230 -6.61 6.70 -24.52
N ARG A 231 -7.11 7.26 -25.64
CA ARG A 231 -8.46 6.98 -26.19
C ARG A 231 -8.69 5.50 -26.41
N GLU A 232 -7.75 4.81 -27.02
CA GLU A 232 -7.84 3.36 -27.28
C GLU A 232 -8.00 2.57 -25.97
N HIS A 233 -7.23 2.95 -24.93
CA HIS A 233 -7.30 2.29 -23.63
C HIS A 233 -8.58 2.58 -22.86
N LEU A 234 -9.13 3.79 -23.00
CA LEU A 234 -10.33 4.22 -22.28
C LEU A 234 -11.63 3.86 -22.97
N SER A 235 -11.58 3.47 -24.24
CA SER A 235 -12.74 3.24 -25.12
C SER A 235 -13.92 2.49 -24.48
N PRO A 236 -13.72 1.50 -23.59
CA PRO A 236 -14.84 0.83 -22.94
C PRO A 236 -15.57 1.70 -21.89
N LEU A 237 -14.93 2.76 -21.38
CA LEU A 237 -15.40 3.52 -20.22
C LEU A 237 -15.59 5.02 -20.49
N ALA A 238 -14.77 5.60 -21.37
CA ALA A 238 -14.79 7.04 -21.65
C ALA A 238 -14.19 7.39 -23.01
N GLY A 239 -14.66 8.49 -23.59
CA GLY A 239 -14.06 9.17 -24.72
C GLY A 239 -13.20 10.36 -24.28
N ILE A 240 -12.35 10.86 -25.19
CA ILE A 240 -11.62 12.12 -25.03
C ILE A 240 -11.90 12.98 -26.26
N LYS A 241 -12.51 14.15 -26.05
CA LYS A 241 -12.81 15.10 -27.11
C LYS A 241 -11.83 16.27 -27.11
N ALA A 242 -11.41 16.72 -28.29
CA ALA A 242 -10.61 17.92 -28.41
C ALA A 242 -11.47 19.16 -28.28
N THR A 243 -10.97 20.19 -27.58
CA THR A 243 -11.59 21.50 -27.43
C THR A 243 -10.66 22.58 -27.97
N GLY A 244 -11.14 23.81 -28.04
CA GLY A 244 -10.31 24.96 -28.43
C GLY A 244 -9.09 25.12 -27.53
N ARG A 245 -9.22 24.91 -26.22
CA ARG A 245 -8.16 25.07 -25.21
C ARG A 245 -7.33 23.80 -24.97
N GLY A 246 -7.95 22.62 -25.11
CA GLY A 246 -7.29 21.37 -24.73
C GLY A 246 -8.08 20.13 -25.07
N PHE A 247 -8.38 19.35 -24.04
CA PHE A 247 -9.15 18.12 -24.16
C PHE A 247 -10.08 17.96 -22.96
N VAL A 248 -11.25 17.33 -23.19
CA VAL A 248 -12.22 17.00 -22.16
C VAL A 248 -12.45 15.49 -22.12
N LEU A 249 -12.62 14.94 -20.92
CA LEU A 249 -12.96 13.54 -20.71
C LEU A 249 -14.48 13.38 -20.71
N GLU A 250 -15.00 12.49 -21.55
CA GLU A 250 -16.43 12.21 -21.69
C GLU A 250 -16.74 10.79 -21.19
N PRO A 251 -17.29 10.61 -19.98
CA PRO A 251 -17.61 9.30 -19.45
C PRO A 251 -18.78 8.66 -20.18
N CYS A 252 -18.67 7.38 -20.49
CA CYS A 252 -19.79 6.62 -21.06
C CYS A 252 -20.94 6.51 -20.05
N GLY A 253 -22.18 6.67 -20.52
CA GLY A 253 -23.37 6.57 -19.67
C GLY A 253 -23.60 7.74 -18.71
N GLY A 254 -22.96 8.89 -18.94
CA GLY A 254 -23.18 10.10 -18.12
C GLY A 254 -22.72 9.97 -16.66
N ARG A 255 -21.82 9.04 -16.36
CA ARG A 255 -21.28 8.84 -15.01
C ARG A 255 -20.50 10.07 -14.53
N ARG A 256 -20.53 10.31 -13.23
CA ARG A 256 -19.64 11.28 -12.60
C ARG A 256 -18.20 10.77 -12.66
N ILE A 257 -17.23 11.68 -12.68
CA ILE A 257 -15.81 11.35 -12.64
C ILE A 257 -15.24 11.81 -11.31
N ALA A 258 -14.46 10.93 -10.70
CA ALA A 258 -13.71 11.25 -9.50
C ALA A 258 -12.27 10.70 -9.59
N VAL A 259 -11.34 11.31 -8.87
CA VAL A 259 -9.96 10.85 -8.72
C VAL A 259 -9.73 10.46 -7.27
N LEU A 260 -9.30 9.22 -7.06
CA LEU A 260 -8.76 8.76 -5.78
C LEU A 260 -7.24 8.92 -5.82
N ALA A 261 -6.73 9.85 -5.05
CA ALA A 261 -5.30 10.11 -4.90
C ALA A 261 -4.79 9.66 -3.53
N PRO A 262 -3.47 9.40 -3.37
CA PRO A 262 -2.89 9.19 -2.06
C PRO A 262 -3.14 10.39 -1.13
N PRO A 263 -3.30 10.18 0.19
CA PRO A 263 -3.54 11.26 1.14
C PRO A 263 -2.39 12.28 1.15
N VAL A 264 -1.18 11.82 0.87
CA VAL A 264 0.01 12.67 0.69
C VAL A 264 0.61 12.38 -0.68
N GLU A 265 0.75 13.40 -1.50
CA GLU A 265 1.43 13.27 -2.79
C GLU A 265 2.94 13.36 -2.63
N GLY A 266 3.63 12.57 -3.44
CA GLY A 266 5.08 12.64 -3.52
C GLY A 266 5.66 11.51 -4.35
N ASP A 267 6.77 11.79 -5.01
CA ASP A 267 7.60 10.75 -5.57
C ASP A 267 8.04 9.81 -4.42
N HIS A 268 7.92 8.50 -4.61
CA HIS A 268 8.30 7.48 -3.62
C HIS A 268 7.35 7.31 -2.41
N ALA A 269 6.05 7.62 -2.56
CA ALA A 269 5.05 7.45 -1.50
C ALA A 269 5.06 6.03 -0.89
N GLY A 270 5.26 4.97 -1.70
CA GLY A 270 5.36 3.59 -1.22
C GLY A 270 6.53 3.34 -0.26
N LEU A 271 7.68 3.97 -0.48
CA LEU A 271 8.82 3.88 0.45
C LEU A 271 8.50 4.56 1.78
N LEU A 272 7.92 5.76 1.72
CA LEU A 272 7.51 6.49 2.93
C LEU A 272 6.42 5.74 3.71
N ALA A 273 5.53 5.07 3.00
CA ALA A 273 4.48 4.27 3.60
C ALA A 273 5.02 3.10 4.45
N LEU A 274 6.04 2.40 3.95
CA LEU A 274 6.69 1.33 4.73
C LEU A 274 7.48 1.89 5.90
N LEU A 275 8.21 2.99 5.69
CA LEU A 275 9.01 3.63 6.73
C LEU A 275 8.17 4.33 7.81
N ALA A 276 6.86 4.53 7.56
CA ALA A 276 5.95 5.14 8.53
C ALA A 276 5.65 4.24 9.75
N ASP A 277 6.07 2.96 9.72
CA ASP A 277 6.00 2.08 10.89
C ASP A 277 7.02 2.44 11.98
N GLY A 278 7.92 3.39 11.71
CA GLY A 278 8.96 3.84 12.63
C GLY A 278 10.15 2.88 12.74
N GLU A 279 10.13 1.77 12.03
CA GLU A 279 11.17 0.74 12.09
C GLU A 279 12.33 1.03 11.13
N ALA A 280 13.48 0.46 11.46
CA ALA A 280 14.71 0.62 10.68
C ALA A 280 14.81 -0.44 9.57
N TRP A 281 14.58 -0.04 8.33
CA TRP A 281 14.51 -0.93 7.17
C TRP A 281 15.82 -1.04 6.40
N SER A 282 16.18 -2.25 5.96
CA SER A 282 17.21 -2.42 4.94
C SER A 282 16.67 -2.12 3.54
N SER A 283 17.55 -1.69 2.61
CA SER A 283 17.13 -1.46 1.21
C SER A 283 16.61 -2.74 0.53
N SER A 284 17.15 -3.90 0.90
CA SER A 284 16.71 -5.20 0.40
C SER A 284 15.33 -5.59 0.92
N ALA A 285 15.04 -5.32 2.19
CA ALA A 285 13.71 -5.55 2.76
C ALA A 285 12.65 -4.64 2.13
N LEU A 286 12.97 -3.37 1.91
CA LEU A 286 12.10 -2.44 1.18
C LEU A 286 11.86 -2.88 -0.26
N ALA A 287 12.88 -3.40 -0.95
CA ALA A 287 12.74 -3.92 -2.31
C ALA A 287 11.81 -5.14 -2.36
N LEU A 288 11.96 -6.03 -1.39
CA LEU A 288 11.10 -7.21 -1.24
C LEU A 288 9.65 -6.81 -0.91
N ALA A 289 9.47 -5.88 0.02
CA ALA A 289 8.13 -5.45 0.45
C ALA A 289 7.36 -4.67 -0.62
N LEU A 290 8.07 -3.96 -1.52
CA LEU A 290 7.47 -3.19 -2.62
C LEU A 290 7.41 -3.96 -3.94
N ASP A 291 7.99 -5.16 -4.01
CA ASP A 291 8.15 -5.95 -5.24
C ASP A 291 8.82 -5.12 -6.37
N VAL A 292 9.90 -4.43 -6.02
CA VAL A 292 10.67 -3.61 -6.97
C VAL A 292 12.16 -3.92 -6.88
N SER A 293 12.93 -3.51 -7.92
CA SER A 293 14.37 -3.74 -7.90
C SER A 293 15.09 -2.96 -6.78
N PRO A 294 16.15 -3.52 -6.16
CA PRO A 294 16.94 -2.81 -5.17
C PRO A 294 17.51 -1.46 -5.67
N ARG A 295 17.80 -1.37 -6.97
CA ARG A 295 18.26 -0.14 -7.61
C ARG A 295 17.20 0.96 -7.60
N SER A 296 15.93 0.58 -7.82
CA SER A 296 14.79 1.51 -7.74
C SER A 296 14.61 2.05 -6.33
N VAL A 297 14.70 1.16 -5.32
CA VAL A 297 14.64 1.54 -3.91
C VAL A 297 15.77 2.49 -3.53
N GLN A 298 17.02 2.17 -3.89
CA GLN A 298 18.17 3.02 -3.58
C GLN A 298 18.05 4.41 -4.19
N ARG A 299 17.55 4.50 -5.44
CA ARG A 299 17.30 5.79 -6.09
C ARG A 299 16.22 6.59 -5.35
N GLY A 300 15.13 5.93 -4.97
CA GLY A 300 14.05 6.56 -4.20
C GLY A 300 14.50 7.02 -2.82
N LEU A 301 15.24 6.19 -2.09
CA LEU A 301 15.78 6.54 -0.76
C LEU A 301 16.73 7.71 -0.83
N LYS A 302 17.62 7.77 -1.85
CA LYS A 302 18.50 8.94 -2.06
C LYS A 302 17.72 10.22 -2.39
N ALA A 303 16.61 10.12 -3.12
CA ALA A 303 15.76 11.26 -3.41
C ALA A 303 15.05 11.76 -2.13
N LEU A 304 14.54 10.84 -1.33
CA LEU A 304 13.88 11.15 -0.04
C LEU A 304 14.87 11.68 1.00
N GLU A 305 16.11 11.17 1.03
CA GLU A 305 17.19 11.67 1.88
C GLU A 305 17.53 13.14 1.55
N ARG A 306 17.70 13.45 0.25
CA ARG A 306 17.93 14.84 -0.20
C ARG A 306 16.76 15.77 0.15
N ALA A 307 15.54 15.25 0.15
CA ALA A 307 14.35 15.98 0.56
C ALA A 307 14.18 16.05 2.10
N GLY A 308 15.11 15.48 2.89
CA GLY A 308 15.03 15.47 4.35
C GLY A 308 13.91 14.63 4.94
N ARG A 309 13.34 13.70 4.14
CA ARG A 309 12.19 12.88 4.55
C ARG A 309 12.60 11.57 5.23
N VAL A 310 13.79 11.08 4.93
CA VAL A 310 14.37 9.87 5.51
C VAL A 310 15.80 10.11 5.94
N GLU A 311 16.26 9.32 6.89
CA GLU A 311 17.66 9.26 7.30
C GLU A 311 18.12 7.81 7.41
N TRP A 312 19.40 7.60 7.58
CA TRP A 312 19.96 6.27 7.68
C TRP A 312 20.84 6.12 8.93
N LEU A 313 20.87 4.91 9.45
CA LEU A 313 21.68 4.48 10.59
C LEU A 313 22.62 3.37 10.14
N GLY A 314 23.82 3.30 10.73
CA GLY A 314 24.81 2.26 10.43
C GLY A 314 25.54 2.46 9.10
N HIS A 315 26.43 1.54 8.74
CA HIS A 315 27.27 1.63 7.55
C HIS A 315 27.27 0.31 6.75
N GLY A 316 27.55 0.39 5.44
CA GLY A 316 27.67 -0.76 4.57
C GLY A 316 26.42 -1.64 4.57
N ARG A 317 26.56 -2.94 4.83
CA ARG A 317 25.46 -3.91 4.89
C ARG A 317 24.53 -3.71 6.10
N ALA A 318 25.03 -3.06 7.15
CA ALA A 318 24.23 -2.74 8.34
C ALA A 318 23.42 -1.44 8.19
N ARG A 319 23.49 -0.75 7.04
CA ARG A 319 22.72 0.47 6.82
C ARG A 319 21.23 0.17 6.89
N ARG A 320 20.52 0.96 7.72
CA ARG A 320 19.08 0.93 7.88
C ARG A 320 18.51 2.31 7.63
N TRP A 321 17.31 2.37 7.04
CA TRP A 321 16.60 3.58 6.72
C TRP A 321 15.41 3.76 7.63
N VAL A 322 15.22 4.97 8.12
CA VAL A 322 14.08 5.36 8.97
C VAL A 322 13.45 6.63 8.40
N ALA A 323 12.16 6.80 8.56
CA ALA A 323 11.53 8.07 8.26
C ALA A 323 11.96 9.10 9.31
N ARG A 324 12.36 10.29 8.89
CA ARG A 324 12.35 11.44 9.78
C ARG A 324 10.91 11.71 10.15
N SER A 325 10.64 11.76 11.44
CA SER A 325 9.31 11.95 12.00
C SER A 325 8.51 12.99 11.22
N VAL A 326 7.56 12.51 10.40
CA VAL A 326 6.51 13.36 9.83
C VAL A 326 5.30 13.14 10.71
N PRO A 327 4.78 14.17 11.40
CA PRO A 327 3.55 14.00 12.15
C PRO A 327 2.44 13.54 11.19
N GLY A 328 1.92 12.37 11.37
CA GLY A 328 0.54 12.12 11.18
C GLY A 328 0.01 11.49 9.92
N PHE A 329 0.76 10.73 9.06
CA PHE A 329 0.08 9.97 8.00
C PHE A 329 0.73 8.60 7.77
N PRO A 330 0.13 7.51 8.28
CA PRO A 330 0.49 6.16 7.86
C PRO A 330 -0.05 5.92 6.44
N THR A 331 0.78 6.24 5.46
CA THR A 331 0.48 6.00 4.02
C THR A 331 0.55 4.51 3.64
N GLY A 332 0.80 3.62 4.59
CA GLY A 332 0.89 2.17 4.38
C GLY A 332 -0.42 1.50 3.95
N LEU A 333 -1.56 2.18 4.15
CA LEU A 333 -2.88 1.65 3.79
C LEU A 333 -3.13 1.55 2.30
N LEU A 334 -2.48 2.39 1.50
CA LEU A 334 -2.70 2.46 0.05
C LEU A 334 -1.54 1.88 -0.76
N LEU A 335 -0.63 1.12 -0.14
CA LEU A 335 0.30 0.32 -0.92
C LEU A 335 -0.51 -0.55 -1.89
N PRO A 336 -0.21 -0.50 -3.20
CA PRO A 336 -0.98 -1.24 -4.17
C PRO A 336 -0.94 -2.72 -3.83
N ALA A 337 -2.08 -3.27 -3.40
CA ALA A 337 -2.26 -4.70 -3.48
C ALA A 337 -2.15 -5.08 -4.97
N PRO A 338 -1.40 -6.11 -5.34
CA PRO A 338 -1.42 -6.58 -6.71
C PRO A 338 -2.88 -6.80 -7.11
N VAL A 339 -3.28 -6.22 -8.23
CA VAL A 339 -4.60 -6.47 -8.80
C VAL A 339 -4.65 -7.98 -9.04
N PRO A 340 -5.64 -8.72 -8.51
CA PRO A 340 -5.77 -10.11 -8.81
C PRO A 340 -5.90 -10.24 -10.34
N MET A 341 -4.88 -10.82 -10.97
CA MET A 341 -4.99 -11.22 -12.37
C MET A 341 -5.92 -12.43 -12.39
N ARG A 342 -7.12 -12.22 -12.95
CA ARG A 342 -7.98 -13.31 -13.42
C ARG A 342 -7.52 -13.74 -14.80
#